data_a61979be823a72c1c41c1422f131d124
#
_entry.id   a61979be823a72c1c41c1422f131d124
#
_cell.length_a   1.000
_cell.length_b   1.000
_cell.length_c   1.000
_cell.angle_alpha   90.00
_cell.angle_beta   90.00
_cell.angle_gamma   90.00
#
_symmetry.space_group_name_H-M   'P 1'
#
loop_
_entity.id
_entity.type
_entity.pdbx_description
1 polymer ?
#
loop_
_entity_poly.entity_id
_entity_poly.type
_entity_poly.pdbx_seq_one_letter_code
_entity_poly.pdbx_strand_id
1 'polypeptide(L)'
;YRIAVCPRKIRKMIAVEAPDGTGKTTFIDLLAVKLAECFVTDISKVHIYHFRPTLIPNLGELGERAGIMEQDKEFTKPHRGKKTNTVSSLIRIIYYTVDYILGGFVNIRKDVQFDKFTVFDRYAYDFLVDPKRSKINLPFQIRRFFCRIVPQPQITFVLNADPIVVFSRKHGLTLSDIKRQKVEFSKL
;
A
#
# COMPACT_ATOMS: atom_id res chain seq x y z
N TYR A 1 -31.60 -4.02 7.31
CA TYR A 1 -30.77 -4.65 6.27
C TYR A 1 -29.36 -4.10 6.38
N ARG A 2 -28.46 -4.84 7.03
CA ARG A 2 -27.01 -4.59 6.94
C ARG A 2 -26.54 -5.21 5.62
N ILE A 3 -26.44 -4.42 4.58
CA ILE A 3 -25.60 -4.78 3.43
C ILE A 3 -24.15 -4.63 3.92
N ALA A 4 -23.64 -5.68 4.54
CA ALA A 4 -22.21 -5.83 4.73
C ALA A 4 -21.64 -6.17 3.33
N VAL A 5 -21.33 -5.14 2.55
CA VAL A 5 -20.40 -5.30 1.43
C VAL A 5 -19.05 -5.56 2.08
N CYS A 6 -18.86 -6.78 2.56
CA CYS A 6 -17.55 -7.26 2.93
C CYS A 6 -16.84 -7.51 1.59
N PRO A 7 -15.86 -6.69 1.20
CA PRO A 7 -15.10 -6.96 -0.01
C PRO A 7 -14.54 -8.38 0.13
N ARG A 8 -14.86 -9.25 -0.82
CA ARG A 8 -14.40 -10.65 -0.78
C ARG A 8 -12.89 -10.67 -0.73
N LYS A 9 -12.37 -11.29 0.33
CA LYS A 9 -10.93 -11.53 0.45
C LYS A 9 -10.46 -12.35 -0.75
N ILE A 10 -9.43 -11.85 -1.43
CA ILE A 10 -8.85 -12.57 -2.57
C ILE A 10 -7.91 -13.64 -2.03
N ARG A 11 -8.11 -14.89 -2.46
CA ARG A 11 -7.22 -16.01 -2.11
C ARG A 11 -5.80 -15.76 -2.63
N LYS A 12 -4.80 -16.24 -1.88
CA LYS A 12 -3.36 -16.10 -2.21
C LYS A 12 -2.88 -14.65 -2.33
N MET A 13 -3.68 -13.69 -1.86
CA MET A 13 -3.29 -12.29 -1.77
C MET A 13 -2.88 -11.97 -0.34
N ILE A 14 -1.67 -11.48 -0.19
CA ILE A 14 -1.05 -11.14 1.10
C ILE A 14 -0.62 -9.69 1.07
N ALA A 15 -0.84 -8.95 2.13
CA ALA A 15 -0.28 -7.62 2.31
C ALA A 15 0.70 -7.60 3.47
N VAL A 16 1.78 -6.85 3.34
CA VAL A 16 2.78 -6.63 4.39
C VAL A 16 2.87 -5.14 4.68
N GLU A 17 2.49 -4.78 5.89
CA GLU A 17 2.41 -3.39 6.35
C GLU A 17 3.44 -3.13 7.45
N ALA A 18 4.13 -2.02 7.37
CA ALA A 18 5.04 -1.58 8.42
C ALA A 18 5.54 -0.16 8.20
N PRO A 19 6.00 0.54 9.24
CA PRO A 19 6.80 1.75 9.10
C PRO A 19 8.07 1.49 8.30
N ASP A 20 8.60 2.53 7.64
CA ASP A 20 9.89 2.43 6.95
C ASP A 20 11.02 2.13 7.94
N GLY A 21 11.93 1.24 7.57
CA GLY A 21 13.06 0.83 8.44
C GLY A 21 12.78 -0.38 9.35
N THR A 22 11.58 -0.94 9.32
CA THR A 22 11.18 -2.11 10.13
C THR A 22 11.75 -3.45 9.63
N GLY A 23 12.40 -3.48 8.45
CA GLY A 23 12.89 -4.73 7.84
C GLY A 23 11.88 -5.41 6.92
N LYS A 24 10.92 -4.65 6.40
CA LYS A 24 9.83 -5.16 5.57
C LYS A 24 10.31 -5.91 4.32
N THR A 25 11.28 -5.37 3.60
CA THR A 25 11.84 -6.02 2.40
C THR A 25 12.42 -7.39 2.73
N THR A 26 13.25 -7.49 3.76
CA THR A 26 13.81 -8.77 4.22
C THR A 26 12.72 -9.77 4.60
N PHE A 27 11.65 -9.30 5.26
CA PHE A 27 10.52 -10.15 5.60
C PHE A 27 9.80 -10.67 4.34
N ILE A 28 9.57 -9.81 3.34
CA ILE A 28 8.91 -10.17 2.09
C ILE A 28 9.74 -11.18 1.31
N ASP A 29 11.05 -11.01 1.24
CA ASP A 29 11.96 -11.95 0.56
C ASP A 29 11.91 -13.33 1.23
N LEU A 30 12.00 -13.38 2.56
CA LEU A 30 11.86 -14.63 3.32
C LEU A 30 10.48 -15.25 3.17
N LEU A 31 9.42 -14.44 3.17
CA LEU A 31 8.06 -14.89 2.97
C LEU A 31 7.89 -15.53 1.58
N ALA A 32 8.46 -14.92 0.53
CA ALA A 32 8.41 -15.46 -0.82
C ALA A 32 9.07 -16.84 -0.91
N VAL A 33 10.25 -16.99 -0.31
CA VAL A 33 10.94 -18.29 -0.24
C VAL A 33 10.10 -19.31 0.52
N LYS A 34 9.56 -18.95 1.68
CA LYS A 34 8.73 -19.85 2.50
C LYS A 34 7.43 -20.27 1.81
N LEU A 35 6.79 -19.36 1.08
CA LEU A 35 5.61 -19.68 0.28
C LEU A 35 5.96 -20.68 -0.83
N ALA A 36 7.08 -20.50 -1.52
CA ALA A 36 7.54 -21.44 -2.54
C ALA A 36 7.82 -22.83 -1.96
N GLU A 37 8.52 -22.91 -0.82
CA GLU A 37 8.80 -24.16 -0.13
C GLU A 37 7.53 -24.87 0.36
N CYS A 38 6.64 -24.16 1.07
CA CYS A 38 5.45 -24.76 1.69
C CYS A 38 4.41 -25.24 0.68
N PHE A 39 4.32 -24.60 -0.47
CA PHE A 39 3.35 -24.94 -1.51
C PHE A 39 3.97 -25.73 -2.67
N VAL A 40 5.23 -26.18 -2.52
CA VAL A 40 5.97 -26.97 -3.52
C VAL A 40 5.86 -26.30 -4.90
N THR A 41 6.13 -24.99 -4.94
CA THR A 41 6.01 -24.18 -6.15
C THR A 41 7.32 -23.44 -6.42
N ASP A 42 7.46 -22.92 -7.63
CA ASP A 42 8.59 -22.07 -7.99
C ASP A 42 8.44 -20.67 -7.37
N ILE A 43 9.54 -20.07 -6.95
CA ILE A 43 9.56 -18.70 -6.42
C ILE A 43 9.06 -17.67 -7.46
N SER A 44 9.20 -17.95 -8.76
CA SER A 44 8.64 -17.15 -9.86
C SER A 44 7.11 -17.06 -9.83
N LYS A 45 6.45 -17.93 -9.07
CA LYS A 45 5.01 -17.87 -8.81
C LYS A 45 4.63 -16.95 -7.64
N VAL A 46 5.58 -16.30 -7.00
CA VAL A 46 5.32 -15.26 -5.99
C VAL A 46 5.52 -13.89 -6.62
N HIS A 47 4.41 -13.21 -6.88
CA HIS A 47 4.41 -11.89 -7.51
C HIS A 47 4.39 -10.81 -6.44
N ILE A 48 5.39 -9.92 -6.44
CA ILE A 48 5.50 -8.83 -5.45
C ILE A 48 5.10 -7.52 -6.10
N TYR A 49 4.10 -6.86 -5.53
CA TYR A 49 3.66 -5.53 -5.92
C TYR A 49 4.07 -4.50 -4.85
N HIS A 50 4.56 -3.35 -5.28
CA HIS A 50 4.88 -2.24 -4.38
C HIS A 50 3.72 -1.24 -4.37
N PHE A 51 3.03 -1.16 -3.23
CA PHE A 51 1.92 -0.25 -2.95
C PHE A 51 0.67 -0.51 -3.81
N ARG A 52 0.75 -0.47 -5.14
CA ARG A 52 -0.39 -0.58 -6.06
C ARG A 52 -0.17 -1.66 -7.12
N PRO A 53 -1.26 -2.17 -7.74
CA PRO A 53 -1.15 -3.07 -8.89
C PRO A 53 -0.54 -2.42 -10.13
N THR A 54 -0.43 -1.08 -10.16
CA THR A 54 0.16 -0.25 -11.25
C THR A 54 -0.42 -0.55 -12.63
N LEU A 55 -1.71 -0.87 -12.70
CA LEU A 55 -2.40 -1.03 -13.99
C LEU A 55 -2.57 0.31 -14.69
N ILE A 56 -2.80 1.37 -13.92
CA ILE A 56 -2.91 2.74 -14.42
C ILE A 56 -1.58 3.47 -14.16
N PRO A 57 -1.03 4.24 -15.14
CA PRO A 57 0.21 4.99 -14.98
C PRO A 57 0.23 5.88 -13.74
N ASN A 58 1.38 6.33 -13.28
CA ASN A 58 1.44 7.23 -12.13
C ASN A 58 0.80 8.59 -12.44
N LEU A 59 0.07 9.15 -11.44
CA LEU A 59 -0.55 10.49 -11.59
C LEU A 59 0.47 11.59 -11.92
N GLY A 60 1.72 11.46 -11.44
CA GLY A 60 2.81 12.36 -11.80
C GLY A 60 3.11 12.30 -13.30
N GLU A 61 3.28 11.10 -13.85
CA GLU A 61 3.53 10.88 -15.28
C GLU A 61 2.37 11.37 -16.17
N LEU A 62 1.13 11.19 -15.70
CA LEU A 62 -0.04 11.72 -16.41
C LEU A 62 -0.10 13.23 -16.38
N GLY A 63 0.24 13.85 -15.23
CA GLY A 63 0.29 15.31 -15.08
C GLY A 63 1.39 15.94 -15.94
N GLU A 64 2.55 15.30 -16.03
CA GLU A 64 3.66 15.72 -16.91
C GLU A 64 3.27 15.60 -18.39
N ARG A 65 2.68 14.47 -18.80
CA ARG A 65 2.20 14.27 -20.19
C ARG A 65 1.10 15.25 -20.59
N ALA A 66 0.27 15.66 -19.62
CA ALA A 66 -0.80 16.64 -19.84
C ALA A 66 -0.29 18.10 -19.77
N GLY A 67 0.97 18.36 -19.44
CA GLY A 67 1.53 19.69 -19.28
C GLY A 67 0.95 20.48 -18.08
N ILE A 68 0.29 19.79 -17.16
CA ILE A 68 -0.43 20.39 -16.02
C ILE A 68 0.45 20.44 -14.76
N MET A 69 1.51 19.62 -14.69
CA MET A 69 2.43 19.55 -13.55
C MET A 69 3.86 19.72 -14.02
N GLU A 70 4.58 20.69 -13.45
CA GLU A 70 6.04 20.74 -13.54
C GLU A 70 6.65 19.58 -12.77
N GLN A 71 7.78 19.06 -13.26
CA GLN A 71 8.55 18.00 -12.60
C GLN A 71 8.83 18.38 -11.15
N ASP A 72 8.13 17.76 -10.22
CA ASP A 72 8.38 17.91 -8.79
C ASP A 72 9.64 17.10 -8.45
N LYS A 73 10.82 17.70 -8.65
CA LYS A 73 12.16 17.12 -8.33
C LYS A 73 12.30 16.68 -6.85
N GLU A 74 11.31 17.00 -6.01
CA GLU A 74 11.22 16.59 -4.60
C GLU A 74 10.56 15.21 -4.37
N PHE A 75 10.29 14.43 -5.42
CA PHE A 75 9.66 13.11 -5.27
C PHE A 75 10.50 12.11 -4.45
N THR A 76 11.76 12.41 -4.20
CA THR A 76 12.66 11.61 -3.36
C THR A 76 12.42 11.73 -1.85
N LYS A 77 11.56 12.68 -1.40
CA LYS A 77 11.26 12.89 0.03
C LYS A 77 9.74 12.97 0.28
N PRO A 78 9.06 11.82 0.39
CA PRO A 78 7.58 11.74 0.44
C PRO A 78 6.93 12.51 1.60
N HIS A 79 7.68 12.84 2.67
CA HIS A 79 7.12 13.48 3.87
C HIS A 79 7.28 15.01 3.93
N ARG A 80 7.98 15.65 2.96
CA ARG A 80 8.25 17.10 2.94
C ARG A 80 7.40 17.92 1.97
N GLY A 81 6.44 17.34 1.28
CA GLY A 81 5.59 18.03 0.31
C GLY A 81 4.63 19.05 0.93
N LYS A 82 4.29 20.12 0.18
CA LYS A 82 3.24 21.11 0.56
C LYS A 82 1.91 20.43 0.87
N LYS A 83 1.14 20.99 1.80
CA LYS A 83 -0.24 20.52 2.12
C LYS A 83 -1.06 20.47 0.83
N THR A 84 -1.52 19.29 0.47
CA THR A 84 -2.35 19.07 -0.72
C THR A 84 -3.75 19.62 -0.48
N ASN A 85 -4.34 20.28 -1.48
CA ASN A 85 -5.73 20.73 -1.43
C ASN A 85 -6.67 19.51 -1.32
N THR A 86 -7.81 19.68 -0.67
CA THR A 86 -8.84 18.64 -0.46
C THR A 86 -9.31 18.04 -1.78
N VAL A 87 -9.53 18.87 -2.81
CA VAL A 87 -9.95 18.41 -4.15
C VAL A 87 -8.90 17.52 -4.79
N SER A 88 -7.63 17.94 -4.79
CA SER A 88 -6.51 17.13 -5.31
C SER A 88 -6.36 15.81 -4.55
N SER A 89 -6.58 15.83 -3.22
CA SER A 89 -6.55 14.62 -2.39
C SER A 89 -7.70 13.66 -2.73
N LEU A 90 -8.88 14.19 -3.04
CA LEU A 90 -10.04 13.40 -3.43
C LEU A 90 -9.82 12.73 -4.80
N ILE A 91 -9.35 13.49 -5.78
CA ILE A 91 -8.99 12.95 -7.11
C ILE A 91 -7.95 11.83 -6.95
N ARG A 92 -6.95 12.04 -6.13
CA ARG A 92 -5.87 11.07 -5.90
C ARG A 92 -6.35 9.78 -5.25
N ILE A 93 -7.19 9.86 -4.20
CA ILE A 93 -7.69 8.65 -3.54
C ILE A 93 -8.64 7.87 -4.45
N ILE A 94 -9.48 8.56 -5.25
CA ILE A 94 -10.33 7.92 -6.27
C ILE A 94 -9.45 7.22 -7.29
N TYR A 95 -8.44 7.89 -7.82
CA TYR A 95 -7.51 7.33 -8.80
C TYR A 95 -6.83 6.05 -8.29
N TYR A 96 -6.29 6.07 -7.07
CA TYR A 96 -5.67 4.90 -6.47
C TYR A 96 -6.67 3.77 -6.24
N THR A 97 -7.88 4.11 -5.80
CA THR A 97 -8.94 3.13 -5.58
C THR A 97 -9.35 2.44 -6.88
N VAL A 98 -9.50 3.20 -7.97
CA VAL A 98 -9.78 2.65 -9.30
C VAL A 98 -8.65 1.72 -9.75
N ASP A 99 -7.38 2.11 -9.56
CA ASP A 99 -6.22 1.25 -9.88
C ASP A 99 -6.23 -0.06 -9.06
N TYR A 100 -6.56 -0.01 -7.76
CA TYR A 100 -6.72 -1.21 -6.94
C TYR A 100 -7.85 -2.12 -7.42
N ILE A 101 -9.01 -1.54 -7.79
CA ILE A 101 -10.17 -2.31 -8.25
C ILE A 101 -9.85 -2.96 -9.61
N LEU A 102 -9.40 -2.17 -10.59
CA LEU A 102 -9.07 -2.67 -11.92
C LEU A 102 -7.91 -3.66 -11.88
N GLY A 103 -6.83 -3.32 -11.15
CA GLY A 103 -5.70 -4.23 -10.96
C GLY A 103 -6.07 -5.52 -10.22
N GLY A 104 -7.03 -5.44 -9.29
CA GLY A 104 -7.62 -6.62 -8.65
C GLY A 104 -8.33 -7.53 -9.64
N PHE A 105 -9.08 -6.96 -10.58
CA PHE A 105 -9.77 -7.73 -11.62
C PHE A 105 -8.83 -8.26 -12.70
N VAL A 106 -7.84 -7.51 -13.12
CA VAL A 106 -6.98 -7.86 -14.26
C VAL A 106 -5.74 -8.63 -13.77
N ASN A 107 -4.93 -8.04 -12.91
CA ASN A 107 -3.64 -8.60 -12.52
C ASN A 107 -3.77 -9.69 -11.45
N ILE A 108 -4.45 -9.36 -10.34
CA ILE A 108 -4.51 -10.27 -9.18
C ILE A 108 -5.36 -11.51 -9.48
N ARG A 109 -6.48 -11.36 -10.18
CA ARG A 109 -7.27 -12.53 -10.61
C ARG A 109 -6.48 -13.42 -11.58
N LYS A 110 -5.73 -12.82 -12.50
CA LYS A 110 -4.85 -13.56 -13.39
C LYS A 110 -3.79 -14.34 -12.61
N ASP A 111 -3.12 -13.71 -11.65
CA ASP A 111 -2.14 -14.37 -10.80
C ASP A 111 -2.78 -15.56 -10.05
N VAL A 112 -3.97 -15.37 -9.48
CA VAL A 112 -4.70 -16.46 -8.79
C VAL A 112 -5.09 -17.59 -9.74
N GLN A 113 -5.50 -17.28 -10.99
CA GLN A 113 -5.83 -18.29 -12.00
C GLN A 113 -4.62 -19.13 -12.40
N PHE A 114 -3.43 -18.53 -12.46
CA PHE A 114 -2.17 -19.24 -12.72
C PHE A 114 -1.51 -19.82 -11.46
N ASP A 115 -2.28 -19.95 -10.39
CA ASP A 115 -1.83 -20.51 -9.11
C ASP A 115 -0.67 -19.75 -8.45
N LYS A 116 -0.56 -18.43 -8.72
CA LYS A 116 0.45 -17.56 -8.15
C LYS A 116 0.03 -16.96 -6.82
N PHE A 117 1.00 -16.65 -5.97
CA PHE A 117 0.81 -15.81 -4.79
C PHE A 117 1.05 -14.35 -5.15
N THR A 118 0.21 -13.47 -4.63
CA THR A 118 0.37 -12.02 -4.77
C THR A 118 0.73 -11.43 -3.41
N VAL A 119 1.91 -10.85 -3.30
CA VAL A 119 2.40 -10.19 -2.09
C VAL A 119 2.50 -8.69 -2.33
N PHE A 120 1.83 -7.91 -1.51
CA PHE A 120 1.92 -6.45 -1.54
C PHE A 120 2.90 -5.96 -0.48
N ASP A 121 3.97 -5.27 -0.92
CA ASP A 121 4.79 -4.43 -0.09
C ASP A 121 4.08 -3.09 0.08
N ARG A 122 3.29 -2.96 1.15
CA ARG A 122 2.27 -1.95 1.43
C ARG A 122 1.00 -2.14 0.60
N TYR A 123 -0.09 -1.67 1.16
CA TYR A 123 -1.41 -1.75 0.54
C TYR A 123 -2.22 -0.47 0.82
N ALA A 124 -3.48 -0.47 0.44
CA ALA A 124 -4.41 0.64 0.65
C ALA A 124 -4.56 1.08 2.12
N TYR A 125 -4.09 0.28 3.08
CA TYR A 125 -4.08 0.63 4.51
C TYR A 125 -3.20 1.85 4.81
N ASP A 126 -2.20 2.16 3.97
CA ASP A 126 -1.44 3.40 4.03
C ASP A 126 -2.32 4.65 3.93
N PHE A 127 -3.51 4.57 3.30
CA PHE A 127 -4.46 5.68 3.30
C PHE A 127 -4.93 6.02 4.72
N LEU A 128 -4.95 5.06 5.62
CA LEU A 128 -5.36 5.25 7.01
C LEU A 128 -4.19 5.65 7.90
N VAL A 129 -3.08 4.93 7.79
CA VAL A 129 -1.93 5.04 8.71
C VAL A 129 -0.98 6.16 8.32
N ASP A 130 -0.63 6.25 7.02
CA ASP A 130 0.31 7.25 6.50
C ASP A 130 -0.23 8.01 5.27
N PRO A 131 -1.33 8.76 5.44
CA PRO A 131 -1.93 9.51 4.33
C PRO A 131 -1.02 10.60 3.76
N LYS A 132 -0.03 11.07 4.53
CA LYS A 132 0.96 12.04 4.07
C LYS A 132 1.83 11.47 2.93
N ARG A 133 2.20 10.20 3.01
CA ARG A 133 2.97 9.49 1.99
C ARG A 133 2.24 9.48 0.65
N SER A 134 0.94 9.22 0.68
CA SER A 134 0.09 9.23 -0.52
C SER A 134 -0.39 10.64 -0.90
N LYS A 135 0.08 11.68 -0.19
CA LYS A 135 -0.35 13.08 -0.35
C LYS A 135 -1.88 13.21 -0.28
N ILE A 136 -2.52 12.49 0.63
CA ILE A 136 -3.98 12.49 0.85
C ILE A 136 -4.28 13.27 2.13
N ASN A 137 -4.95 14.41 1.99
CA ASN A 137 -5.40 15.24 3.11
C ASN A 137 -6.95 15.24 3.16
N LEU A 138 -7.50 14.12 3.63
CA LEU A 138 -8.94 13.89 3.74
C LEU A 138 -9.30 13.41 5.16
N PRO A 139 -10.53 13.65 5.63
CA PRO A 139 -11.03 13.09 6.89
C PRO A 139 -10.90 11.57 6.94
N PHE A 140 -10.69 11.04 8.15
CA PHE A 140 -10.49 9.60 8.38
C PHE A 140 -11.63 8.74 7.83
N GLN A 141 -12.89 9.18 7.98
CA GLN A 141 -14.06 8.44 7.51
C GLN A 141 -14.06 8.26 6.00
N ILE A 142 -13.67 9.30 5.24
CA ILE A 142 -13.56 9.23 3.78
C ILE A 142 -12.46 8.24 3.38
N ARG A 143 -11.28 8.34 3.99
CA ARG A 143 -10.17 7.43 3.72
C ARG A 143 -10.53 5.98 4.05
N ARG A 144 -11.23 5.75 5.16
CA ARG A 144 -11.73 4.44 5.58
C ARG A 144 -12.74 3.85 4.58
N PHE A 145 -13.64 4.70 4.05
CA PHE A 145 -14.57 4.28 3.00
C PHE A 145 -13.81 3.75 1.79
N PHE A 146 -12.86 4.52 1.24
CA PHE A 146 -12.07 4.10 0.08
C PHE A 146 -11.23 2.86 0.37
N CYS A 147 -10.63 2.74 1.54
CA CYS A 147 -9.89 1.55 1.95
C CYS A 147 -10.78 0.29 2.02
N ARG A 148 -12.06 0.42 2.32
CA ARG A 148 -13.00 -0.71 2.41
C ARG A 148 -13.50 -1.22 1.06
N ILE A 149 -13.58 -0.37 0.05
CA ILE A 149 -14.10 -0.74 -1.27
C ILE A 149 -13.06 -1.40 -2.18
N VAL A 150 -11.76 -1.23 -1.88
CA VAL A 150 -10.70 -1.94 -2.60
C VAL A 150 -10.72 -3.45 -2.28
N PRO A 151 -10.24 -4.31 -3.18
CA PRO A 151 -10.09 -5.73 -2.92
C PRO A 151 -9.31 -5.95 -1.61
N GLN A 152 -9.69 -6.91 -0.81
CA GLN A 152 -9.02 -7.15 0.48
C GLN A 152 -8.09 -8.35 0.39
N PRO A 153 -6.87 -8.28 0.96
CA PRO A 153 -5.97 -9.41 1.05
C PRO A 153 -6.56 -10.50 1.97
N GLN A 154 -6.19 -11.74 1.70
CA GLN A 154 -6.55 -12.87 2.54
C GLN A 154 -5.89 -12.77 3.91
N ILE A 155 -4.61 -12.36 3.91
CA ILE A 155 -3.79 -12.20 5.11
C ILE A 155 -3.09 -10.85 5.03
N THR A 156 -3.04 -10.13 6.14
CA THR A 156 -2.23 -8.92 6.30
C THR A 156 -1.26 -9.13 7.44
N PHE A 157 0.04 -9.03 7.15
CA PHE A 157 1.10 -9.00 8.17
C PHE A 157 1.38 -7.55 8.54
N VAL A 158 1.32 -7.26 9.82
CA VAL A 158 1.73 -5.98 10.36
C VAL A 158 3.03 -6.19 11.13
N LEU A 159 4.14 -5.70 10.57
CA LEU A 159 5.44 -5.85 11.23
C LEU A 159 5.61 -4.78 12.29
N ASN A 160 6.00 -5.23 13.47
CA ASN A 160 6.23 -4.39 14.61
C ASN A 160 7.71 -4.43 15.01
N ALA A 161 8.34 -3.25 15.14
CA ALA A 161 9.68 -3.12 15.64
C ALA A 161 9.74 -2.00 16.70
N ASP A 162 10.81 -1.99 17.49
CA ASP A 162 11.03 -0.90 18.45
C ASP A 162 11.23 0.42 17.68
N PRO A 163 10.48 1.48 18.05
CA PRO A 163 10.59 2.79 17.40
C PRO A 163 12.00 3.36 17.39
N ILE A 164 12.81 3.08 18.40
CA ILE A 164 14.20 3.55 18.51
C ILE A 164 15.06 2.87 17.45
N VAL A 165 14.88 1.54 17.28
CA VAL A 165 15.59 0.76 16.25
C VAL A 165 15.19 1.21 14.85
N VAL A 166 13.90 1.47 14.61
CA VAL A 166 13.41 1.99 13.33
C VAL A 166 14.01 3.37 13.03
N PHE A 167 14.03 4.25 14.02
CA PHE A 167 14.58 5.60 13.90
C PHE A 167 16.09 5.60 13.61
N SER A 168 16.86 4.71 14.25
CA SER A 168 18.31 4.59 14.00
C SER A 168 18.64 4.12 12.58
N ARG A 169 17.75 3.33 11.96
CA ARG A 169 17.95 2.78 10.61
C ARG A 169 17.54 3.75 9.49
N LYS A 170 16.57 4.61 9.75
CA LYS A 170 16.02 5.50 8.72
C LYS A 170 15.57 6.84 9.30
N HIS A 171 16.31 7.90 8.96
CA HIS A 171 16.08 9.26 9.45
C HIS A 171 15.03 10.07 8.69
N GLY A 172 14.13 9.42 7.93
CA GLY A 172 13.09 10.11 7.14
C GLY A 172 11.82 10.50 7.93
N LEU A 173 11.63 9.91 9.11
CA LEU A 173 10.49 10.13 10.00
C LEU A 173 10.97 10.57 11.39
N THR A 174 10.16 11.34 12.09
CA THR A 174 10.42 11.64 13.50
C THR A 174 10.05 10.44 14.39
N LEU A 175 10.67 10.34 15.57
CA LEU A 175 10.34 9.28 16.54
C LEU A 175 8.85 9.31 16.91
N SER A 176 8.23 10.49 16.99
CA SER A 176 6.79 10.66 17.24
C SER A 176 5.93 10.12 16.10
N ASP A 177 6.34 10.33 14.83
CA ASP A 177 5.63 9.79 13.68
C ASP A 177 5.70 8.26 13.66
N ILE A 178 6.86 7.67 13.97
CA ILE A 178 7.04 6.21 14.04
C ILE A 178 6.15 5.62 15.14
N LYS A 179 6.13 6.22 16.34
CA LYS A 179 5.27 5.78 17.46
C LYS A 179 3.79 5.87 17.06
N ARG A 180 3.36 6.95 16.42
CA ARG A 180 2.00 7.13 15.92
C ARG A 180 1.64 6.06 14.89
N GLN A 181 2.48 5.85 13.87
CA GLN A 181 2.25 4.84 12.85
C GLN A 181 2.14 3.44 13.45
N LYS A 182 3.01 3.09 14.41
CA LYS A 182 2.94 1.81 15.13
C LYS A 182 1.57 1.59 15.78
N VAL A 183 1.04 2.59 16.47
CA VAL A 183 -0.29 2.52 17.10
C VAL A 183 -1.39 2.41 16.04
N GLU A 184 -1.30 3.15 14.93
CA GLU A 184 -2.32 3.07 13.88
C GLU A 184 -2.29 1.71 13.15
N PHE A 185 -1.12 1.15 12.88
CA PHE A 185 -0.99 -0.18 12.30
C PHE A 185 -1.54 -1.28 13.22
N SER A 186 -1.42 -1.13 14.54
CA SER A 186 -1.97 -2.12 15.50
C SER A 186 -3.50 -2.15 15.56
N LYS A 187 -4.18 -1.18 14.93
CA LYS A 187 -5.65 -1.10 14.85
C LYS A 187 -6.23 -1.72 13.57
N LEU A 188 -5.37 -2.12 12.62
CA LEU A 188 -5.78 -2.78 11.38
C LEU A 188 -6.19 -4.23 11.62
#